data_f4d668ee4bdb76e877e9e1cca8eb2874
#
_entry.id   f4d668ee4bdb76e877e9e1cca8eb2874
#
_cell.length_a   1.000
_cell.length_b   1.000
_cell.length_c   1.000
_cell.angle_alpha   90.00
_cell.angle_beta   90.00
_cell.angle_gamma   90.00
#
_symmetry.space_group_name_H-M   'P 1'
#
loop_
_entity.id
_entity.type
_entity.pdbx_description
1 polymer ?
#
loop_
_entity_poly.entity_id
_entity_poly.type
_entity_poly.pdbx_seq_one_letter_code
_entity_poly.pdbx_strand_id
1 'polypeptide(L)'
;MSDRDSTRISPAEAHAKMTSEGFAYVDVRTEDEFAAGHPAGARNVPVMVAGAAGLEPSADFVSVMEGAFAKDAPIIVGCKMGGRSARAASALGAAGFTRVLDQRAGWDGARGSFGELTEPGWSRAGLPTESGSDPRAR
;
A
#
# COMPACT_ATOMS: atom_id res chain seq x y z
N MET A 1 -16.55 -18.36 -1.27
CA MET A 1 -15.28 -17.64 -1.10
C MET A 1 -15.40 -16.21 -1.52
N SER A 2 -15.00 -15.33 -0.65
CA SER A 2 -15.07 -13.90 -0.93
C SER A 2 -13.93 -13.48 -1.86
N ASP A 3 -14.24 -12.63 -2.83
CA ASP A 3 -13.21 -12.06 -3.70
C ASP A 3 -12.16 -11.26 -2.91
N ARG A 4 -12.54 -10.75 -1.73
CA ARG A 4 -11.61 -10.03 -0.87
C ARG A 4 -10.38 -10.85 -0.49
N ASP A 5 -10.57 -12.14 -0.22
CA ASP A 5 -9.45 -12.99 0.18
C ASP A 5 -8.42 -13.13 -0.92
N SER A 6 -8.89 -13.21 -2.18
CA SER A 6 -7.98 -13.35 -3.32
C SER A 6 -7.29 -12.04 -3.70
N THR A 7 -7.77 -10.90 -3.17
CA THR A 7 -7.16 -9.60 -3.44
C THR A 7 -6.15 -9.18 -2.36
N ARG A 8 -6.00 -9.96 -1.30
CA ARG A 8 -5.02 -9.69 -0.26
C ARG A 8 -3.86 -10.66 -0.41
N ILE A 9 -2.66 -10.13 -0.57
CA ILE A 9 -1.47 -10.90 -0.90
C ILE A 9 -0.35 -10.65 0.11
N SER A 10 0.63 -11.57 0.13
CA SER A 10 1.80 -11.45 1.00
C SER A 10 2.82 -10.50 0.40
N PRO A 11 3.81 -10.04 1.20
CA PRO A 11 4.92 -9.25 0.64
C PRO A 11 5.68 -9.98 -0.48
N ALA A 12 5.93 -11.28 -0.32
CA ALA A 12 6.63 -12.04 -1.36
C ALA A 12 5.83 -12.12 -2.65
N GLU A 13 4.51 -12.33 -2.54
CA GLU A 13 3.64 -12.32 -3.71
C GLU A 13 3.60 -10.95 -4.38
N ALA A 14 3.60 -9.88 -3.58
CA ALA A 14 3.63 -8.52 -4.10
C ALA A 14 4.91 -8.28 -4.90
N HIS A 15 6.05 -8.65 -4.33
CA HIS A 15 7.33 -8.47 -5.02
C HIS A 15 7.38 -9.26 -6.33
N ALA A 16 6.89 -10.50 -6.32
CA ALA A 16 6.86 -11.32 -7.53
C ALA A 16 6.00 -10.67 -8.62
N LYS A 17 4.84 -10.12 -8.25
CA LYS A 17 3.98 -9.45 -9.22
C LYS A 17 4.59 -8.16 -9.76
N MET A 18 5.33 -7.43 -8.94
CA MET A 18 6.03 -6.24 -9.40
C MET A 18 7.10 -6.59 -10.44
N THR A 19 7.86 -7.67 -10.19
CA THR A 19 8.97 -8.04 -11.05
C THR A 19 8.54 -8.83 -12.30
N SER A 20 7.47 -9.62 -12.21
CA SER A 20 7.05 -10.53 -13.28
C SER A 20 5.84 -10.04 -14.06
N GLU A 21 4.98 -9.23 -13.45
CA GLU A 21 3.69 -8.88 -14.03
C GLU A 21 3.49 -7.37 -14.17
N GLY A 22 4.50 -6.58 -13.82
CA GLY A 22 4.45 -5.14 -14.00
C GLY A 22 3.52 -4.38 -13.06
N PHE A 23 3.16 -4.97 -11.92
CA PHE A 23 2.33 -4.25 -10.94
C PHE A 23 3.12 -3.09 -10.35
N ALA A 24 2.45 -1.94 -10.21
CA ALA A 24 2.99 -0.81 -9.47
C ALA A 24 2.67 -0.97 -7.99
N TYR A 25 3.62 -0.66 -7.12
CA TYR A 25 3.37 -0.68 -5.67
C TYR A 25 3.14 0.75 -5.20
N VAL A 26 2.00 0.98 -4.56
CA VAL A 26 1.66 2.28 -3.99
C VAL A 26 1.65 2.14 -2.47
N ASP A 27 2.59 2.82 -1.83
CA ASP A 27 2.67 2.89 -0.38
C ASP A 27 1.73 4.02 0.08
N VAL A 28 0.69 3.66 0.80
CA VAL A 28 -0.35 4.61 1.19
C VAL A 28 -0.14 5.16 2.60
N ARG A 29 1.06 4.94 3.17
CA ARG A 29 1.44 5.55 4.45
C ARG A 29 1.73 7.04 4.26
N THR A 30 1.98 7.72 5.38
CA THR A 30 2.37 9.14 5.32
C THR A 30 3.74 9.31 4.65
N GLU A 31 4.02 10.54 4.23
CA GLU A 31 5.30 10.86 3.59
C GLU A 31 6.48 10.59 4.52
N ASP A 32 6.34 10.88 5.80
CA ASP A 32 7.42 10.64 6.77
C ASP A 32 7.70 9.15 6.94
N GLU A 33 6.65 8.34 7.01
CA GLU A 33 6.82 6.89 7.10
C GLU A 33 7.51 6.34 5.85
N PHE A 34 7.09 6.80 4.69
CA PHE A 34 7.69 6.39 3.42
C PHE A 34 9.17 6.76 3.34
N ALA A 35 9.50 7.99 3.74
CA ALA A 35 10.89 8.47 3.68
C ALA A 35 11.80 7.68 4.60
N ALA A 36 11.28 7.19 5.73
CA ALA A 36 12.06 6.40 6.67
C ALA A 36 12.41 5.00 6.12
N GLY A 37 11.61 4.49 5.21
CA GLY A 37 11.87 3.20 4.56
C GLY A 37 10.63 2.71 3.84
N HIS A 38 10.82 2.14 2.65
CA HIS A 38 9.69 1.65 1.84
C HIS A 38 10.17 0.57 0.87
N PRO A 39 9.23 -0.18 0.28
CA PRO A 39 9.60 -1.15 -0.76
C PRO A 39 10.28 -0.47 -1.93
N ALA A 40 11.37 -1.04 -2.42
CA ALA A 40 12.09 -0.48 -3.55
C ALA A 40 11.16 -0.37 -4.76
N GLY A 41 11.16 0.80 -5.40
CA GLY A 41 10.31 1.08 -6.56
C GLY A 41 8.90 1.56 -6.21
N ALA A 42 8.53 1.61 -4.94
CA ALA A 42 7.20 2.03 -4.53
C ALA A 42 6.99 3.52 -4.76
N ARG A 43 5.74 3.86 -5.02
CA ARG A 43 5.27 5.25 -5.12
C ARG A 43 4.49 5.57 -3.84
N ASN A 44 4.56 6.82 -3.39
CA ASN A 44 3.88 7.23 -2.16
C ASN A 44 2.66 8.09 -2.49
N VAL A 45 1.49 7.57 -2.15
CA VAL A 45 0.24 8.34 -2.24
C VAL A 45 -0.53 8.08 -0.94
N PRO A 46 -0.41 8.97 0.05
CA PRO A 46 -1.03 8.74 1.35
C PRO A 46 -2.54 8.71 1.28
N VAL A 47 -3.14 7.71 1.94
CA VAL A 47 -4.60 7.62 2.07
C VAL A 47 -5.10 8.37 3.31
N MET A 48 -4.22 8.56 4.29
CA MET A 48 -4.50 9.36 5.49
C MET A 48 -3.43 10.42 5.61
N VAL A 49 -3.82 11.60 6.08
CA VAL A 49 -2.89 12.71 6.26
C VAL A 49 -3.09 13.32 7.64
N ALA A 50 -2.10 14.07 8.12
CA ALA A 50 -2.19 14.73 9.41
C ALA A 50 -3.27 15.81 9.37
N GLY A 51 -4.13 15.81 10.38
CA GLY A 51 -5.18 16.79 10.53
C GLY A 51 -5.25 17.30 11.95
N ALA A 52 -6.30 18.05 12.26
CA ALA A 52 -6.45 18.69 13.56
C ALA A 52 -6.54 17.69 14.72
N ALA A 53 -7.12 16.52 14.47
CA ALA A 53 -7.35 15.51 15.51
C ALA A 53 -6.50 14.25 15.30
N GLY A 54 -5.42 14.33 14.52
CA GLY A 54 -4.57 13.19 14.19
C GLY A 54 -4.68 12.86 12.72
N LEU A 55 -4.52 11.59 12.36
CA LEU A 55 -4.63 11.20 10.96
C LEU A 55 -6.08 11.24 10.51
N GLU A 56 -6.31 11.81 9.34
CA GLU A 56 -7.61 11.96 8.71
C GLU A 56 -7.56 11.43 7.28
N PRO A 57 -8.69 10.97 6.73
CA PRO A 57 -8.70 10.55 5.32
C PRO A 57 -8.29 11.70 4.41
N SER A 58 -7.42 11.40 3.45
CA SER A 58 -7.04 12.41 2.46
C SER A 58 -8.17 12.61 1.46
N ALA A 59 -8.63 13.85 1.32
CA ALA A 59 -9.67 14.18 0.34
C ALA A 59 -9.17 13.99 -1.09
N ASP A 60 -7.85 13.99 -1.29
CA ASP A 60 -7.25 13.96 -2.62
C ASP A 60 -6.78 12.58 -3.07
N PHE A 61 -6.89 11.57 -2.21
CA PHE A 61 -6.29 10.26 -2.51
C PHE A 61 -6.75 9.70 -3.85
N VAL A 62 -8.06 9.64 -4.06
CA VAL A 62 -8.61 9.04 -5.29
C VAL A 62 -8.23 9.88 -6.51
N SER A 63 -8.33 11.22 -6.41
CA SER A 63 -8.01 12.06 -7.55
C SER A 63 -6.52 12.00 -7.91
N VAL A 64 -5.64 11.89 -6.94
CA VAL A 64 -4.20 11.71 -7.20
C VAL A 64 -3.98 10.37 -7.91
N MET A 65 -4.62 9.31 -7.44
CA MET A 65 -4.50 8.01 -8.09
C MET A 65 -5.06 8.02 -9.52
N GLU A 66 -6.18 8.70 -9.73
CA GLU A 66 -6.77 8.82 -11.07
C GLU A 66 -5.86 9.57 -12.04
N GLY A 67 -5.11 10.54 -11.53
CA GLY A 67 -4.15 11.27 -12.35
C GLY A 67 -2.87 10.48 -12.62
N ALA A 68 -2.57 9.47 -11.81
CA ALA A 68 -1.35 8.71 -11.90
C ALA A 68 -1.49 7.37 -12.65
N PHE A 69 -2.70 6.78 -12.63
CA PHE A 69 -2.92 5.42 -13.14
C PHE A 69 -4.23 5.33 -13.89
N ALA A 70 -4.23 4.54 -14.96
CA ALA A 70 -5.47 4.15 -15.62
C ALA A 70 -6.29 3.24 -14.71
N LYS A 71 -7.60 3.20 -14.93
CA LYS A 71 -8.50 2.41 -14.06
C LYS A 71 -8.24 0.91 -14.13
N ASP A 72 -7.65 0.42 -15.20
CA ASP A 72 -7.29 -0.99 -15.35
C ASP A 72 -5.81 -1.27 -15.10
N ALA A 73 -5.06 -0.31 -14.62
CA ALA A 73 -3.64 -0.51 -14.31
C ALA A 73 -3.50 -1.50 -13.15
N PRO A 74 -2.51 -2.40 -13.21
CA PRO A 74 -2.27 -3.34 -12.11
C PRO A 74 -1.55 -2.65 -10.97
N ILE A 75 -2.21 -2.57 -9.82
CA ILE A 75 -1.74 -1.81 -8.67
C ILE A 75 -1.76 -2.67 -7.41
N ILE A 76 -0.70 -2.58 -6.60
CA ILE A 76 -0.66 -3.12 -5.27
C ILE A 76 -0.61 -1.95 -4.30
N VAL A 77 -1.48 -1.95 -3.28
CA VAL A 77 -1.41 -0.96 -2.21
C VAL A 77 -0.88 -1.61 -0.93
N GLY A 78 -0.10 -0.87 -0.16
CA GLY A 78 0.43 -1.36 1.10
C GLY A 78 0.54 -0.23 2.11
N CYS A 79 0.49 -0.59 3.40
CA CYS A 79 0.66 0.39 4.47
C CYS A 79 1.60 -0.17 5.54
N LYS A 80 1.39 0.14 6.81
CA LYS A 80 2.27 -0.33 7.88
C LYS A 80 1.87 -1.73 8.37
N MET A 81 0.58 -1.93 8.67
CA MET A 81 0.08 -3.17 9.25
C MET A 81 -1.18 -3.70 8.56
N GLY A 82 -1.58 -3.12 7.45
CA GLY A 82 -2.67 -3.62 6.62
C GLY A 82 -4.00 -2.87 6.71
N GLY A 83 -4.19 -2.00 7.70
CA GLY A 83 -5.48 -1.31 7.88
C GLY A 83 -5.73 -0.20 6.88
N ARG A 84 -4.75 0.68 6.69
CA ARG A 84 -4.89 1.80 5.74
C ARG A 84 -4.94 1.30 4.30
N SER A 85 -4.19 0.24 3.97
CA SER A 85 -4.20 -0.29 2.61
C SER A 85 -5.53 -0.96 2.26
N ALA A 86 -6.18 -1.59 3.23
CA ALA A 86 -7.53 -2.14 3.02
C ALA A 86 -8.52 -1.03 2.69
N ARG A 87 -8.44 0.10 3.41
CA ARG A 87 -9.27 1.27 3.14
C ARG A 87 -8.97 1.84 1.75
N ALA A 88 -7.68 1.92 1.39
CA ALA A 88 -7.27 2.43 0.09
C ALA A 88 -7.80 1.53 -1.04
N ALA A 89 -7.67 0.23 -0.90
CA ALA A 89 -8.15 -0.71 -1.90
C ALA A 89 -9.66 -0.59 -2.10
N SER A 90 -10.40 -0.44 -0.99
CA SER A 90 -11.85 -0.27 -1.04
C SER A 90 -12.23 1.02 -1.78
N ALA A 91 -11.55 2.13 -1.45
CA ALA A 91 -11.81 3.42 -2.10
C ALA A 91 -11.54 3.37 -3.60
N LEU A 92 -10.43 2.72 -3.98
CA LEU A 92 -10.08 2.60 -5.40
C LEU A 92 -11.07 1.72 -6.16
N GLY A 93 -11.50 0.62 -5.56
CA GLY A 93 -12.53 -0.22 -6.16
C GLY A 93 -13.83 0.54 -6.38
N ALA A 94 -14.25 1.33 -5.39
CA ALA A 94 -15.45 2.15 -5.51
C ALA A 94 -15.32 3.21 -6.60
N ALA A 95 -14.09 3.67 -6.87
CA ALA A 95 -13.81 4.67 -7.91
C ALA A 95 -13.65 4.05 -9.31
N GLY A 96 -13.76 2.72 -9.44
CA GLY A 96 -13.72 2.05 -10.73
C GLY A 96 -12.38 1.41 -11.09
N PHE A 97 -11.42 1.40 -10.19
CA PHE A 97 -10.16 0.69 -10.42
C PHE A 97 -10.42 -0.83 -10.35
N THR A 98 -9.97 -1.58 -11.35
CA THR A 98 -10.35 -2.97 -11.52
C THR A 98 -9.28 -3.99 -11.16
N ARG A 99 -8.02 -3.56 -10.97
CA ARG A 99 -6.91 -4.49 -10.73
C ARG A 99 -6.09 -4.05 -9.52
N VAL A 100 -6.75 -3.92 -8.36
CA VAL A 100 -6.08 -3.48 -7.13
C VAL A 100 -5.94 -4.65 -6.18
N LEU A 101 -4.71 -4.87 -5.73
CA LEU A 101 -4.39 -5.87 -4.72
C LEU A 101 -3.89 -5.16 -3.46
N ASP A 102 -4.11 -5.78 -2.31
CA ASP A 102 -3.72 -5.24 -1.01
C ASP A 102 -2.63 -6.12 -0.41
N GLN A 103 -1.44 -5.56 -0.18
CA GLN A 103 -0.37 -6.27 0.50
C GLN A 103 -0.68 -6.24 2.00
N ARG A 104 -1.18 -7.36 2.52
CA ARG A 104 -1.85 -7.43 3.82
C ARG A 104 -0.92 -7.27 5.03
N ALA A 105 0.34 -7.61 4.91
CA ALA A 105 1.29 -7.52 6.03
C ALA A 105 1.91 -6.13 6.17
N GLY A 106 1.87 -5.33 5.10
CA GLY A 106 2.41 -3.98 5.12
C GLY A 106 3.92 -3.94 5.28
N TRP A 107 4.40 -2.82 5.79
CA TRP A 107 5.83 -2.60 6.02
C TRP A 107 6.34 -3.33 7.26
N ASP A 108 5.60 -3.24 8.38
CA ASP A 108 6.00 -3.81 9.67
C ASP A 108 5.57 -5.26 9.86
N GLY A 109 4.41 -5.62 9.33
CA GLY A 109 3.86 -6.96 9.51
C GLY A 109 2.46 -6.95 10.09
N ALA A 110 1.76 -8.06 9.91
CA ALA A 110 0.43 -8.27 10.47
C ALA A 110 0.57 -8.71 11.92
N ARG A 111 -0.35 -8.25 12.77
CA ARG A 111 -0.35 -8.56 14.20
C ARG A 111 -1.63 -9.28 14.59
N GLY A 112 -1.51 -10.19 15.55
CA GLY A 112 -2.67 -10.87 16.12
C GLY A 112 -3.27 -10.09 17.29
N SER A 113 -4.23 -10.72 17.95
CA SER A 113 -5.01 -10.09 19.03
C SER A 113 -4.16 -9.64 20.21
N PHE A 114 -3.02 -10.28 20.43
CA PHE A 114 -2.13 -9.97 21.54
C PHE A 114 -0.88 -9.21 21.09
N GLY A 115 -0.90 -8.64 19.89
CA GLY A 115 0.22 -7.88 19.37
C GLY A 115 1.36 -8.72 18.79
N GLU A 116 1.19 -10.03 18.77
CA GLU A 116 2.22 -10.92 18.22
C GLU A 116 2.29 -10.79 16.70
N LEU A 117 3.48 -10.95 16.14
CA LEU A 117 3.69 -10.90 14.70
C LEU A 117 3.17 -12.18 14.06
N THR A 118 2.09 -12.08 13.28
CA THR A 118 1.49 -13.24 12.61
C THR A 118 2.02 -13.43 11.20
N GLU A 119 2.48 -12.35 10.57
CA GLU A 119 3.10 -12.41 9.25
C GLU A 119 4.11 -11.27 9.14
N PRO A 120 5.38 -11.54 8.78
CA PRO A 120 6.36 -10.45 8.65
C PRO A 120 5.99 -9.53 7.50
N GLY A 121 6.20 -8.23 7.69
CA GLY A 121 6.00 -7.24 6.66
C GLY A 121 7.17 -7.19 5.68
N TRP A 122 7.07 -6.28 4.72
CA TRP A 122 8.08 -6.14 3.68
C TRP A 122 9.49 -5.95 4.27
N SER A 123 9.62 -5.10 5.30
CA SER A 123 10.90 -4.75 5.90
C SER A 123 11.61 -5.93 6.57
N ARG A 124 10.85 -6.97 6.90
CA ARG A 124 11.39 -8.16 7.61
C ARG A 124 11.45 -9.39 6.73
N ALA A 125 11.05 -9.27 5.46
CA ALA A 125 10.91 -10.42 4.57
C ALA A 125 12.12 -10.62 3.65
N GLY A 126 13.16 -9.80 3.81
CA GLY A 126 14.35 -9.91 2.96
C GLY A 126 14.19 -9.35 1.57
N LEU A 127 13.16 -8.56 1.35
CA LEU A 127 12.86 -7.98 0.04
C LEU A 127 13.56 -6.63 -0.13
N PRO A 128 13.74 -6.14 -1.37
CA PRO A 128 14.46 -4.88 -1.60
C PRO A 128 13.75 -3.69 -0.99
N THR A 129 14.51 -2.82 -0.34
CA THR A 129 14.00 -1.62 0.32
C THR A 129 14.78 -0.38 -0.12
N GLU A 130 14.14 0.77 0.02
CA GLU A 130 14.75 2.08 -0.23
C GLU A 130 14.33 3.03 0.89
N SER A 131 15.01 4.18 0.97
CA SER A 131 14.62 5.25 1.87
C SER A 131 14.66 6.57 1.11
N GLY A 132 14.10 7.63 1.73
CA GLY A 132 14.00 8.93 1.11
C GLY A 132 12.62 9.20 0.56
N SER A 133 12.37 10.47 0.21
CA SER A 133 11.09 10.89 -0.35
C SER A 133 10.86 10.32 -1.74
N ASP A 134 9.59 10.19 -2.10
CA ASP A 134 9.24 9.79 -3.47
C ASP A 134 9.49 11.00 -4.39
N PRO A 135 10.39 10.90 -5.38
CA PRO A 135 10.63 12.02 -6.29
C PRO A 135 9.41 12.39 -7.15
N ARG A 136 8.41 11.50 -7.22
CA ARG A 136 7.17 11.76 -7.96
C ARG A 136 6.12 12.45 -7.09
N ALA A 137 6.34 12.53 -5.77
CA ALA A 137 5.41 13.21 -4.88
C ALA A 137 5.52 14.72 -5.08
N ARG A 138 4.39 15.43 -4.82
CA ARG A 138 4.38 16.89 -4.94
C ARG A 138 4.70 17.56 -3.63
#